data_6554c3a185ad5388a264b1cbe7820a94
#
_entry.id   6554c3a185ad5388a264b1cbe7820a94
#
_cell.length_a   1.000
_cell.length_b   1.000
_cell.length_c   1.000
_cell.angle_alpha   90.00
_cell.angle_beta   90.00
_cell.angle_gamma   90.00
#
_symmetry.space_group_name_H-M   'P 1'
#
loop_
_entity.id
_entity.type
_entity.pdbx_description
1 polymer ?
#
loop_
_entity_poly.entity_id
_entity_poly.type
_entity_poly.pdbx_seq_one_letter_code
_entity_poly.pdbx_strand_id
1 'polypeptide(L)'
;MKIRRELWFGFSLMALIIAGTAVMLLMAPTITNGHLGLMMLALVVVAIMLGFPTAFTLMGMGMIFTWIAYEQNTSKTLTLMVQAAFKVMGNDVLISIPLFVFMGYLVERANLIEKLFKSLHLAMARVPGSLAVATLFTCAVFATATGIVGAVVTLMGLLALPQMLRGGYDVRVSAGAITAGGCLGILIPPSVMLIVYGATAGVSVVQLYAGAFFPGIMLAGLYVALSLIHI
;
A
#
# COMPACT_ATOMS: atom_id res chain seq x y z
N MET A 1 -2.07 -32.24 12.37
CA MET A 1 -1.71 -31.00 11.65
C MET A 1 -0.87 -30.12 12.59
N LYS A 2 0.47 -30.05 12.41
CA LYS A 2 1.31 -29.21 13.29
C LYS A 2 1.16 -27.76 12.81
N ILE A 3 0.47 -26.94 13.59
CA ILE A 3 0.35 -25.49 13.35
C ILE A 3 1.76 -24.91 13.44
N ARG A 4 2.25 -24.24 12.38
CA ARG A 4 3.57 -23.60 12.37
C ARG A 4 3.61 -22.56 13.48
N ARG A 5 4.72 -22.49 14.20
CA ARG A 5 4.93 -21.60 15.35
C ARG A 5 4.71 -20.12 14.99
N GLU A 6 4.89 -19.76 13.73
CA GLU A 6 4.66 -18.43 13.16
C GLU A 6 3.18 -18.04 13.07
N LEU A 7 2.27 -19.01 12.91
CA LEU A 7 0.83 -18.77 12.89
C LEU A 7 0.24 -18.51 14.28
N TRP A 8 0.95 -18.89 15.35
CA TRP A 8 0.51 -18.68 16.73
C TRP A 8 0.34 -17.20 17.07
N PHE A 9 1.23 -16.35 16.56
CA PHE A 9 1.13 -14.90 16.76
C PHE A 9 -0.15 -14.33 16.11
N GLY A 10 -0.46 -14.74 14.88
CA GLY A 10 -1.68 -14.32 14.19
C GLY A 10 -2.95 -14.79 14.92
N PHE A 11 -2.98 -16.06 15.36
CA PHE A 11 -4.12 -16.59 16.12
C PHE A 11 -4.27 -15.95 17.50
N SER A 12 -3.17 -15.65 18.20
CA SER A 12 -3.23 -14.98 19.50
C SER A 12 -3.71 -13.53 19.35
N LEU A 13 -3.29 -12.82 18.31
CA LEU A 13 -3.76 -11.47 18.02
C LEU A 13 -5.26 -11.46 17.66
N MET A 14 -5.71 -12.39 16.83
CA MET A 14 -7.14 -12.58 16.52
C MET A 14 -7.97 -12.87 17.77
N ALA A 15 -7.52 -13.80 18.59
CA ALA A 15 -8.20 -14.15 19.84
C ALA A 15 -8.29 -12.94 20.79
N LEU A 16 -7.24 -12.13 20.86
CA LEU A 16 -7.20 -10.92 21.68
C LEU A 16 -8.19 -9.87 21.16
N ILE A 17 -8.29 -9.66 19.85
CA ILE A 17 -9.25 -8.73 19.24
C ILE A 17 -10.68 -9.20 19.48
N ILE A 18 -10.97 -10.49 19.30
CA ILE A 18 -12.29 -11.07 19.52
C ILE A 18 -12.66 -10.98 21.02
N ALA A 19 -11.74 -11.33 21.92
CA ALA A 19 -11.96 -11.22 23.36
C ALA A 19 -12.18 -9.78 23.80
N GLY A 20 -11.39 -8.84 23.29
CA GLY A 20 -11.55 -7.40 23.58
C GLY A 20 -12.90 -6.85 23.13
N THR A 21 -13.36 -7.23 21.95
CA THR A 21 -14.70 -6.83 21.45
C THR A 21 -15.84 -7.48 22.26
N ALA A 22 -15.68 -8.74 22.65
CA ALA A 22 -16.65 -9.43 23.49
C ALA A 22 -16.75 -8.80 24.90
N VAL A 23 -15.62 -8.50 25.54
CA VAL A 23 -15.58 -7.82 26.84
C VAL A 23 -16.22 -6.43 26.76
N MET A 24 -15.94 -5.68 25.70
CA MET A 24 -16.52 -4.37 25.45
C MET A 24 -18.06 -4.42 25.32
N LEU A 25 -18.58 -5.44 24.61
CA LEU A 25 -20.03 -5.65 24.48
C LEU A 25 -20.69 -6.05 25.80
N LEU A 26 -20.02 -6.87 26.63
CA LEU A 26 -20.54 -7.33 27.91
C LEU A 26 -20.52 -6.23 28.98
N MET A 27 -19.55 -5.30 28.92
CA MET A 27 -19.42 -4.21 29.88
C MET A 27 -20.23 -2.94 29.51
N ALA A 28 -20.68 -2.83 28.26
CA ALA A 28 -21.44 -1.67 27.80
C ALA A 28 -22.90 -1.74 28.25
N PRO A 29 -23.38 -0.80 29.07
CA PRO A 29 -24.78 -0.78 29.56
C PRO A 29 -25.76 -0.47 28.39
N THR A 30 -25.30 0.23 27.37
CA THR A 30 -26.06 0.53 26.13
C THR A 30 -25.15 0.43 24.92
N ILE A 31 -25.60 -0.27 23.89
CA ILE A 31 -24.85 -0.38 22.61
C ILE A 31 -25.11 0.90 21.81
N THR A 32 -24.07 1.73 21.70
CA THR A 32 -24.10 2.95 20.88
C THR A 32 -23.53 2.68 19.48
N ASN A 33 -23.83 3.57 18.52
CA ASN A 33 -23.24 3.49 17.16
C ASN A 33 -21.70 3.49 17.16
N GLY A 34 -21.07 4.08 18.19
CA GLY A 34 -19.62 4.02 18.38
C GLY A 34 -19.12 2.60 18.69
N HIS A 35 -19.82 1.86 19.53
CA HIS A 35 -19.50 0.46 19.83
C HIS A 35 -19.67 -0.43 18.60
N LEU A 36 -20.73 -0.21 17.80
CA LEU A 36 -20.93 -0.91 16.52
C LEU A 36 -19.79 -0.63 15.53
N GLY A 37 -19.33 0.62 15.44
CA GLY A 37 -18.20 1.00 14.60
C GLY A 37 -16.89 0.31 14.99
N LEU A 38 -16.57 0.26 16.28
CA LEU A 38 -15.39 -0.44 16.80
C LEU A 38 -15.46 -1.95 16.57
N MET A 39 -16.63 -2.54 16.76
CA MET A 39 -16.86 -3.97 16.49
C MET A 39 -16.71 -4.29 15.02
N MET A 40 -17.23 -3.45 14.13
CA MET A 40 -17.05 -3.57 12.68
C MET A 40 -15.55 -3.54 12.32
N LEU A 41 -14.81 -2.56 12.84
CA LEU A 41 -13.38 -2.45 12.58
C LEU A 41 -12.63 -3.70 13.03
N ALA A 42 -12.91 -4.20 14.23
CA ALA A 42 -12.28 -5.40 14.76
C ALA A 42 -12.57 -6.64 13.90
N LEU A 43 -13.82 -6.85 13.50
CA LEU A 43 -14.21 -7.98 12.66
C LEU A 43 -13.64 -7.88 11.25
N VAL A 44 -13.54 -6.68 10.67
CA VAL A 44 -12.86 -6.46 9.38
C VAL A 44 -11.40 -6.90 9.46
N VAL A 45 -10.67 -6.48 10.50
CA VAL A 45 -9.27 -6.88 10.69
C VAL A 45 -9.14 -8.40 10.82
N VAL A 46 -9.99 -9.04 11.64
CA VAL A 46 -10.00 -10.50 11.81
C VAL A 46 -10.30 -11.20 10.48
N ALA A 47 -11.28 -10.75 9.72
CA ALA A 47 -11.64 -11.36 8.45
C ALA A 47 -10.51 -11.25 7.41
N ILE A 48 -9.82 -10.10 7.35
CA ILE A 48 -8.65 -9.91 6.48
C ILE A 48 -7.50 -10.84 6.92
N MET A 49 -7.25 -10.98 8.22
CA MET A 49 -6.24 -11.92 8.74
C MET A 49 -6.56 -13.38 8.43
N LEU A 50 -7.82 -13.74 8.32
CA LEU A 50 -8.28 -15.06 7.87
C LEU A 50 -8.10 -15.29 6.36
N GLY A 51 -7.72 -14.25 5.61
CA GLY A 51 -7.48 -14.33 4.18
C GLY A 51 -8.69 -14.04 3.29
N PHE A 52 -9.76 -13.47 3.84
CA PHE A 52 -10.89 -13.03 3.00
C PHE A 52 -10.48 -11.83 2.13
N PRO A 53 -10.96 -11.75 0.88
CA PRO A 53 -10.68 -10.62 0.00
C PRO A 53 -11.15 -9.31 0.62
N THR A 54 -10.24 -8.33 0.75
CA THR A 54 -10.48 -7.07 1.47
C THR A 54 -11.68 -6.29 0.96
N ALA A 55 -11.88 -6.24 -0.38
CA ALA A 55 -12.98 -5.52 -1.00
C ALA A 55 -14.36 -6.07 -0.59
N PHE A 56 -14.54 -7.39 -0.65
CA PHE A 56 -15.79 -8.04 -0.24
C PHE A 56 -16.01 -7.96 1.26
N THR A 57 -14.94 -8.08 2.04
CA THR A 57 -15.00 -7.98 3.50
C THR A 57 -15.48 -6.58 3.92
N LEU A 58 -14.87 -5.52 3.38
CA LEU A 58 -15.26 -4.15 3.69
C LEU A 58 -16.70 -3.84 3.27
N MET A 59 -17.08 -4.26 2.07
CA MET A 59 -18.45 -4.04 1.56
C MET A 59 -19.48 -4.82 2.36
N GLY A 60 -19.23 -6.12 2.62
CA GLY A 60 -20.15 -6.97 3.37
C GLY A 60 -20.31 -6.54 4.83
N MET A 61 -19.21 -6.25 5.53
CA MET A 61 -19.25 -5.75 6.89
C MET A 61 -19.93 -4.38 6.96
N GLY A 62 -19.64 -3.48 6.02
CA GLY A 62 -20.31 -2.20 5.91
C GLY A 62 -21.83 -2.33 5.78
N MET A 63 -22.32 -3.26 4.95
CA MET A 63 -23.75 -3.54 4.81
C MET A 63 -24.38 -4.10 6.09
N ILE A 64 -23.75 -5.13 6.69
CA ILE A 64 -24.27 -5.79 7.89
C ILE A 64 -24.36 -4.80 9.05
N PHE A 65 -23.29 -4.05 9.32
CA PHE A 65 -23.28 -3.12 10.43
C PHE A 65 -24.15 -1.90 10.21
N THR A 66 -24.30 -1.43 8.98
CA THR A 66 -25.28 -0.39 8.63
C THR A 66 -26.70 -0.89 8.86
N TRP A 67 -27.01 -2.11 8.49
CA TRP A 67 -28.32 -2.71 8.72
C TRP A 67 -28.65 -2.83 10.21
N ILE A 68 -27.69 -3.23 11.03
CA ILE A 68 -27.84 -3.29 12.49
C ILE A 68 -28.03 -1.87 13.08
N ALA A 69 -27.21 -0.91 12.63
CA ALA A 69 -27.25 0.48 13.14
C ALA A 69 -28.58 1.20 12.81
N TYR A 70 -29.22 0.84 11.70
CA TYR A 70 -30.53 1.38 11.28
C TYR A 70 -31.71 0.48 11.66
N GLU A 71 -31.63 -0.21 12.81
CA GLU A 71 -32.71 -1.01 13.36
C GLU A 71 -33.30 -2.02 12.38
N GLN A 72 -32.43 -2.69 11.62
CA GLN A 72 -32.78 -3.71 10.63
C GLN A 72 -33.63 -3.19 9.43
N ASN A 73 -33.57 -1.89 9.17
CA ASN A 73 -34.28 -1.29 8.04
C ASN A 73 -33.55 -1.53 6.71
N THR A 74 -33.97 -2.56 5.99
CA THR A 74 -33.38 -2.99 4.72
C THR A 74 -33.46 -1.91 3.64
N SER A 75 -34.57 -1.18 3.53
CA SER A 75 -34.74 -0.14 2.54
C SER A 75 -33.74 1.01 2.71
N LYS A 76 -33.53 1.48 3.94
CA LYS A 76 -32.55 2.52 4.25
C LYS A 76 -31.12 2.05 3.97
N THR A 77 -30.78 0.83 4.36
CA THR A 77 -29.46 0.24 4.15
C THR A 77 -29.12 0.13 2.66
N LEU A 78 -30.05 -0.39 1.85
CA LEU A 78 -29.85 -0.50 0.40
C LEU A 78 -29.75 0.87 -0.27
N THR A 79 -30.57 1.84 0.14
CA THR A 79 -30.50 3.20 -0.39
C THR A 79 -29.15 3.84 -0.10
N LEU A 80 -28.64 3.72 1.12
CA LEU A 80 -27.31 4.25 1.49
C LEU A 80 -26.20 3.55 0.71
N MET A 81 -26.27 2.23 0.55
CA MET A 81 -25.31 1.48 -0.25
C MET A 81 -25.28 1.95 -1.71
N VAL A 82 -26.45 2.09 -2.34
CA VAL A 82 -26.55 2.56 -3.73
C VAL A 82 -26.01 3.99 -3.85
N GLN A 83 -26.36 4.87 -2.93
CA GLN A 83 -25.85 6.25 -2.92
C GLN A 83 -24.33 6.30 -2.73
N ALA A 84 -23.75 5.50 -1.82
CA ALA A 84 -22.32 5.41 -1.61
C ALA A 84 -21.60 4.88 -2.86
N ALA A 85 -22.13 3.81 -3.48
CA ALA A 85 -21.59 3.27 -4.72
C ALA A 85 -21.63 4.30 -5.86
N PHE A 86 -22.77 4.97 -6.04
CA PHE A 86 -22.92 6.00 -7.07
C PHE A 86 -21.97 7.18 -6.86
N LYS A 87 -21.79 7.62 -5.62
CA LYS A 87 -20.84 8.68 -5.27
C LYS A 87 -19.40 8.33 -5.65
N VAL A 88 -19.00 7.07 -5.45
CA VAL A 88 -17.66 6.58 -5.83
C VAL A 88 -17.55 6.46 -7.35
N MET A 89 -18.56 5.90 -8.01
CA MET A 89 -18.57 5.73 -9.48
C MET A 89 -18.62 7.06 -10.24
N GLY A 90 -19.27 8.07 -9.68
CA GLY A 90 -19.34 9.42 -10.26
C GLY A 90 -18.17 10.33 -9.88
N ASN A 91 -17.14 9.82 -9.22
CA ASN A 91 -15.98 10.62 -8.82
C ASN A 91 -14.91 10.63 -9.90
N ASP A 92 -14.76 11.75 -10.61
CA ASP A 92 -13.79 11.91 -11.71
C ASP A 92 -12.35 11.68 -11.29
N VAL A 93 -12.01 11.96 -10.02
CA VAL A 93 -10.65 11.77 -9.50
C VAL A 93 -10.31 10.28 -9.39
N LEU A 94 -11.29 9.44 -8.98
CA LEU A 94 -11.08 8.01 -8.80
C LEU A 94 -10.96 7.23 -10.11
N ILE A 95 -11.43 7.77 -11.23
CA ILE A 95 -11.24 7.18 -12.58
C ILE A 95 -9.76 7.06 -12.94
N SER A 96 -8.91 7.92 -12.42
CA SER A 96 -7.47 7.86 -12.66
C SER A 96 -6.82 6.58 -12.12
N ILE A 97 -7.38 5.94 -11.07
CA ILE A 97 -6.81 4.74 -10.45
C ILE A 97 -6.73 3.55 -11.42
N PRO A 98 -7.82 3.13 -12.08
CA PRO A 98 -7.74 2.04 -13.08
C PRO A 98 -6.78 2.36 -14.23
N LEU A 99 -6.69 3.63 -14.64
CA LEU A 99 -5.77 4.05 -15.70
C LEU A 99 -4.31 3.93 -15.25
N PHE A 100 -3.99 4.30 -13.99
CA PHE A 100 -2.64 4.09 -13.44
C PHE A 100 -2.29 2.60 -13.33
N VAL A 101 -3.21 1.77 -12.88
CA VAL A 101 -3.01 0.31 -12.81
C VAL A 101 -2.75 -0.26 -14.21
N PHE A 102 -3.53 0.17 -15.21
CA PHE A 102 -3.36 -0.24 -16.60
C PHE A 102 -1.99 0.21 -17.15
N MET A 103 -1.59 1.47 -16.91
CA MET A 103 -0.28 1.99 -17.30
C MET A 103 0.84 1.18 -16.63
N GLY A 104 0.74 0.91 -15.33
CA GLY A 104 1.71 0.11 -14.58
C GLY A 104 1.88 -1.29 -15.18
N TYR A 105 0.78 -1.94 -15.52
CA TYR A 105 0.80 -3.25 -16.16
C TYR A 105 1.47 -3.23 -17.56
N LEU A 106 1.20 -2.20 -18.37
CA LEU A 106 1.84 -2.03 -19.66
C LEU A 106 3.36 -1.84 -19.54
N VAL A 107 3.79 -1.00 -18.59
CA VAL A 107 5.21 -0.73 -18.31
C VAL A 107 5.94 -2.00 -17.86
N GLU A 108 5.31 -2.79 -17.00
CA GLU A 108 5.83 -4.08 -16.53
C GLU A 108 5.96 -5.08 -17.69
N ARG A 109 4.92 -5.24 -18.50
CA ARG A 109 4.92 -6.17 -19.66
C ARG A 109 5.89 -5.79 -20.77
N ALA A 110 6.17 -4.50 -20.92
CA ALA A 110 7.14 -4.00 -21.90
C ALA A 110 8.61 -4.20 -21.48
N ASN A 111 8.88 -4.78 -20.30
CA ASN A 111 10.22 -4.95 -19.72
C ASN A 111 11.04 -3.64 -19.66
N LEU A 112 10.36 -2.51 -19.50
CA LEU A 112 11.02 -1.21 -19.47
C LEU A 112 11.87 -1.04 -18.20
N ILE A 113 11.45 -1.62 -17.10
CA ILE A 113 12.15 -1.57 -15.80
C ILE A 113 13.54 -2.21 -15.93
N GLU A 114 13.61 -3.42 -16.51
CA GLU A 114 14.87 -4.12 -16.70
C GLU A 114 15.82 -3.35 -17.64
N LYS A 115 15.28 -2.83 -18.74
CA LYS A 115 16.07 -2.04 -19.71
C LYS A 115 16.63 -0.77 -19.06
N LEU A 116 15.81 -0.04 -18.32
CA LEU A 116 16.25 1.18 -17.62
C LEU A 116 17.32 0.87 -16.58
N PHE A 117 17.09 -0.15 -15.75
CA PHE A 117 18.05 -0.56 -14.72
C PHE A 117 19.43 -0.90 -15.33
N LYS A 118 19.46 -1.71 -16.39
CA LYS A 118 20.70 -2.06 -17.10
C LYS A 118 21.39 -0.83 -17.69
N SER A 119 20.63 0.06 -18.33
CA SER A 119 21.17 1.28 -18.94
C SER A 119 21.74 2.24 -17.90
N LEU A 120 21.04 2.44 -16.77
CA LEU A 120 21.51 3.28 -15.68
C LEU A 120 22.74 2.70 -14.99
N HIS A 121 22.76 1.39 -14.75
CA HIS A 121 23.94 0.74 -14.16
C HIS A 121 25.16 0.91 -15.07
N LEU A 122 25.03 0.74 -16.37
CA LEU A 122 26.13 0.97 -17.33
C LEU A 122 26.56 2.44 -17.35
N ALA A 123 25.63 3.37 -17.37
CA ALA A 123 25.93 4.80 -17.37
C ALA A 123 26.68 5.25 -16.10
N MET A 124 26.36 4.64 -14.96
CA MET A 124 26.96 4.97 -13.65
C MET A 124 28.11 4.01 -13.25
N ALA A 125 28.63 3.21 -14.16
CA ALA A 125 29.65 2.20 -13.86
C ALA A 125 30.93 2.74 -13.19
N ARG A 126 31.20 4.05 -13.32
CA ARG A 126 32.37 4.71 -12.70
C ARG A 126 32.10 5.22 -11.28
N VAL A 127 30.85 5.18 -10.81
CA VAL A 127 30.48 5.68 -9.47
C VAL A 127 30.55 4.51 -8.49
N PRO A 128 31.29 4.65 -7.37
CA PRO A 128 31.24 3.64 -6.31
C PRO A 128 29.79 3.53 -5.83
N GLY A 129 29.31 2.31 -5.60
CA GLY A 129 27.90 2.11 -5.23
C GLY A 129 26.90 2.22 -6.39
N SER A 130 27.35 2.20 -7.64
CA SER A 130 26.51 2.40 -8.83
C SER A 130 25.28 1.49 -8.90
N LEU A 131 25.38 0.23 -8.44
CA LEU A 131 24.25 -0.70 -8.40
C LEU A 131 23.14 -0.23 -7.46
N ALA A 132 23.48 0.24 -6.27
CA ALA A 132 22.47 0.74 -5.32
C ALA A 132 21.83 2.04 -5.80
N VAL A 133 22.63 2.97 -6.33
CA VAL A 133 22.12 4.23 -6.89
C VAL A 133 21.21 3.97 -8.10
N ALA A 134 21.63 3.09 -9.03
CA ALA A 134 20.81 2.69 -10.16
C ALA A 134 19.50 2.03 -9.72
N THR A 135 19.55 1.19 -8.68
CA THR A 135 18.38 0.55 -8.11
C THR A 135 17.40 1.58 -7.54
N LEU A 136 17.87 2.49 -6.69
CA LEU A 136 17.07 3.55 -6.08
C LEU A 136 16.44 4.47 -7.13
N PHE A 137 17.22 4.87 -8.13
CA PHE A 137 16.72 5.72 -9.21
C PHE A 137 15.68 5.01 -10.08
N THR A 138 15.95 3.76 -10.45
CA THR A 138 15.01 2.93 -11.21
C THR A 138 13.72 2.73 -10.42
N CYS A 139 13.82 2.38 -9.14
CA CYS A 139 12.66 2.25 -8.25
C CYS A 139 11.88 3.55 -8.19
N ALA A 140 12.54 4.71 -7.98
CA ALA A 140 11.87 6.00 -7.90
C ALA A 140 11.06 6.29 -9.17
N VAL A 141 11.66 6.13 -10.36
CA VAL A 141 10.99 6.37 -11.64
C VAL A 141 9.81 5.42 -11.87
N PHE A 142 10.01 4.11 -11.64
CA PHE A 142 8.96 3.14 -11.93
C PHE A 142 7.91 3.02 -10.83
N ALA A 143 8.28 3.19 -9.58
CA ALA A 143 7.33 3.20 -8.49
C ALA A 143 6.36 4.40 -8.61
N THR A 144 6.84 5.56 -9.05
CA THR A 144 5.97 6.72 -9.35
C THR A 144 5.06 6.47 -10.53
N ALA A 145 5.58 5.85 -11.61
CA ALA A 145 4.81 5.55 -12.81
C ALA A 145 3.72 4.49 -12.58
N THR A 146 4.01 3.47 -11.76
CA THR A 146 3.08 2.35 -11.53
C THR A 146 2.18 2.57 -10.29
N GLY A 147 2.64 3.34 -9.32
CA GLY A 147 1.97 3.52 -8.02
C GLY A 147 1.85 2.24 -7.17
N ILE A 148 2.47 1.14 -7.60
CA ILE A 148 2.36 -0.19 -6.96
C ILE A 148 3.72 -0.60 -6.38
N VAL A 149 3.89 -0.34 -5.07
CA VAL A 149 5.15 -0.65 -4.34
C VAL A 149 5.54 -2.12 -4.45
N GLY A 150 4.58 -3.02 -4.21
CA GLY A 150 4.84 -4.45 -4.17
C GLY A 150 5.41 -5.01 -5.49
N ALA A 151 4.88 -4.59 -6.63
CA ALA A 151 5.36 -5.03 -7.94
C ALA A 151 6.79 -4.58 -8.19
N VAL A 152 7.11 -3.29 -7.93
CA VAL A 152 8.44 -2.74 -8.13
C VAL A 152 9.47 -3.38 -7.19
N VAL A 153 9.15 -3.53 -5.90
CA VAL A 153 10.03 -4.19 -4.92
C VAL A 153 10.30 -5.64 -5.31
N THR A 154 9.27 -6.39 -5.70
CA THR A 154 9.45 -7.80 -6.12
C THR A 154 10.31 -7.91 -7.35
N LEU A 155 10.04 -7.11 -8.39
CA LEU A 155 10.79 -7.15 -9.63
C LEU A 155 12.26 -6.72 -9.42
N MET A 156 12.49 -5.64 -8.71
CA MET A 156 13.85 -5.18 -8.40
C MET A 156 14.57 -6.13 -7.42
N GLY A 157 13.85 -6.79 -6.54
CA GLY A 157 14.37 -7.89 -5.73
C GLY A 157 14.90 -9.04 -6.57
N LEU A 158 14.22 -9.38 -7.65
CA LEU A 158 14.68 -10.44 -8.57
C LEU A 158 15.82 -9.98 -9.48
N LEU A 159 15.83 -8.72 -9.90
CA LEU A 159 16.82 -8.20 -10.87
C LEU A 159 18.07 -7.64 -10.18
N ALA A 160 17.90 -6.75 -9.19
CA ALA A 160 19.00 -5.99 -8.60
C ALA A 160 19.69 -6.74 -7.44
N LEU A 161 18.92 -7.41 -6.57
CA LEU A 161 19.49 -8.08 -5.39
C LEU A 161 20.61 -9.08 -5.74
N PRO A 162 20.43 -10.02 -6.71
CA PRO A 162 21.47 -10.95 -7.05
C PRO A 162 22.73 -10.26 -7.59
N GLN A 163 22.57 -9.15 -8.32
CA GLN A 163 23.69 -8.39 -8.88
C GLN A 163 24.46 -7.63 -7.78
N MET A 164 23.73 -7.02 -6.82
CA MET A 164 24.33 -6.34 -5.68
C MET A 164 25.11 -7.31 -4.81
N LEU A 165 24.56 -8.50 -4.52
CA LEU A 165 25.25 -9.53 -3.74
C LEU A 165 26.50 -10.07 -4.44
N ARG A 166 26.46 -10.25 -5.77
CA ARG A 166 27.64 -10.62 -6.58
C ARG A 166 28.69 -9.51 -6.60
N GLY A 167 28.26 -8.25 -6.50
CA GLY A 167 29.12 -7.09 -6.39
C GLY A 167 29.75 -6.89 -5.00
N GLY A 168 29.47 -7.81 -4.05
CA GLY A 168 30.02 -7.76 -2.69
C GLY A 168 29.28 -6.82 -1.73
N TYR A 169 28.08 -6.35 -2.10
CA TYR A 169 27.28 -5.46 -1.24
C TYR A 169 26.68 -6.23 -0.05
N ASP A 170 26.60 -5.57 1.09
CA ASP A 170 25.91 -6.14 2.25
C ASP A 170 24.43 -6.43 1.95
N VAL A 171 23.95 -7.57 2.46
CA VAL A 171 22.58 -8.04 2.24
C VAL A 171 21.55 -7.03 2.79
N ARG A 172 21.85 -6.41 3.94
CA ARG A 172 20.93 -5.47 4.60
C ARG A 172 20.82 -4.18 3.80
N VAL A 173 21.94 -3.66 3.31
CA VAL A 173 21.96 -2.46 2.46
C VAL A 173 21.26 -2.71 1.14
N SER A 174 21.52 -3.86 0.51
CA SER A 174 20.88 -4.24 -0.76
C SER A 174 19.36 -4.39 -0.62
N ALA A 175 18.90 -5.16 0.36
CA ALA A 175 17.48 -5.32 0.62
C ALA A 175 16.80 -4.00 1.04
N GLY A 176 17.50 -3.22 1.87
CA GLY A 176 17.04 -1.90 2.31
C GLY A 176 16.89 -0.91 1.15
N ALA A 177 17.85 -0.84 0.23
CA ALA A 177 17.78 0.03 -0.94
C ALA A 177 16.61 -0.31 -1.86
N ILE A 178 16.35 -1.61 -2.08
CA ILE A 178 15.22 -2.08 -2.92
C ILE A 178 13.88 -1.73 -2.26
N THR A 179 13.71 -2.05 -0.97
CA THR A 179 12.45 -1.80 -0.26
C THR A 179 12.19 -0.30 -0.08
N ALA A 180 13.19 0.46 0.33
CA ALA A 180 13.10 1.92 0.46
C ALA A 180 12.81 2.58 -0.90
N GLY A 181 13.52 2.16 -1.96
CA GLY A 181 13.29 2.65 -3.31
C GLY A 181 11.87 2.41 -3.80
N GLY A 182 11.32 1.22 -3.56
CA GLY A 182 9.94 0.91 -3.91
C GLY A 182 8.91 1.79 -3.19
N CYS A 183 9.16 2.15 -1.92
CA CYS A 183 8.28 3.03 -1.16
C CYS A 183 8.23 4.47 -1.69
N LEU A 184 9.23 4.93 -2.46
CA LEU A 184 9.22 6.26 -3.07
C LEU A 184 8.03 6.48 -4.02
N GLY A 185 7.48 5.42 -4.62
CA GLY A 185 6.31 5.51 -5.48
C GLY A 185 5.02 5.94 -4.79
N ILE A 186 4.94 5.83 -3.46
CA ILE A 186 3.81 6.37 -2.70
C ILE A 186 3.99 7.87 -2.45
N LEU A 187 5.24 8.33 -2.31
CA LEU A 187 5.59 9.67 -1.88
C LEU A 187 5.82 10.63 -3.03
N ILE A 188 6.52 10.19 -4.08
CA ILE A 188 6.84 11.05 -5.23
C ILE A 188 5.64 11.07 -6.19
N PRO A 189 5.09 12.25 -6.53
CA PRO A 189 4.02 12.34 -7.51
C PRO A 189 4.46 11.92 -8.93
N PRO A 190 3.54 11.32 -9.70
CA PRO A 190 2.14 11.00 -9.41
C PRO A 190 1.99 9.74 -8.55
N SER A 191 1.14 9.78 -7.53
CA SER A 191 0.94 8.68 -6.59
C SER A 191 -0.55 8.34 -6.47
N VAL A 192 -0.87 7.05 -6.65
CA VAL A 192 -2.24 6.54 -6.49
C VAL A 192 -2.75 6.75 -5.07
N MET A 193 -1.89 6.63 -4.06
CA MET A 193 -2.27 6.83 -2.67
C MET A 193 -2.70 8.27 -2.39
N LEU A 194 -2.01 9.26 -2.95
CA LEU A 194 -2.39 10.68 -2.83
C LEU A 194 -3.70 10.99 -3.56
N ILE A 195 -3.98 10.31 -4.68
CA ILE A 195 -5.26 10.42 -5.38
C ILE A 195 -6.41 9.92 -4.50
N VAL A 196 -6.25 8.71 -3.93
CA VAL A 196 -7.26 8.13 -3.02
C VAL A 196 -7.46 9.03 -1.80
N TYR A 197 -6.39 9.53 -1.20
CA TYR A 197 -6.47 10.43 -0.07
C TYR A 197 -7.20 11.74 -0.44
N GLY A 198 -6.85 12.37 -1.56
CA GLY A 198 -7.52 13.58 -2.03
C GLY A 198 -9.01 13.39 -2.27
N ALA A 199 -9.39 12.26 -2.91
CA ALA A 199 -10.78 11.92 -3.18
C ALA A 199 -11.60 11.65 -1.91
N THR A 200 -11.00 11.03 -0.89
CA THR A 200 -11.68 10.68 0.37
C THR A 200 -11.72 11.83 1.36
N ALA A 201 -10.64 12.61 1.46
CA ALA A 201 -10.54 13.74 2.37
C ALA A 201 -11.12 15.05 1.80
N GLY A 202 -11.51 15.07 0.51
CA GLY A 202 -12.02 16.27 -0.15
C GLY A 202 -10.96 17.34 -0.35
N VAL A 203 -9.68 16.96 -0.41
CA VAL A 203 -8.54 17.85 -0.61
C VAL A 203 -8.09 17.80 -2.08
N SER A 204 -7.66 18.94 -2.62
CA SER A 204 -7.15 19.03 -4.00
C SER A 204 -5.93 18.12 -4.19
N VAL A 205 -5.99 17.19 -5.12
CA VAL A 205 -4.88 16.29 -5.48
C VAL A 205 -3.66 17.08 -5.99
N VAL A 206 -3.89 18.20 -6.68
CA VAL A 206 -2.81 19.06 -7.16
C VAL A 206 -2.03 19.69 -6.00
N GLN A 207 -2.72 20.13 -4.95
CA GLN A 207 -2.07 20.63 -3.73
C GLN A 207 -1.30 19.55 -3.00
N LEU A 208 -1.85 18.34 -2.93
CA LEU A 208 -1.17 17.19 -2.33
C LEU A 208 0.10 16.83 -3.11
N TYR A 209 0.05 16.84 -4.43
CA TYR A 209 1.22 16.60 -5.28
C TYR A 209 2.30 17.67 -5.10
N ALA A 210 1.91 18.93 -5.07
CA ALA A 210 2.85 20.03 -4.84
C ALA A 210 3.52 19.93 -3.47
N GLY A 211 2.76 19.57 -2.43
CA GLY A 211 3.29 19.36 -1.08
C GLY A 211 4.18 18.14 -0.93
N ALA A 212 3.91 17.04 -1.65
CA ALA A 212 4.67 15.81 -1.57
C ALA A 212 5.96 15.80 -2.43
N PHE A 213 6.05 16.67 -3.44
CA PHE A 213 7.15 16.68 -4.41
C PHE A 213 8.52 16.89 -3.74
N PHE A 214 8.70 17.96 -2.98
CA PHE A 214 9.96 18.25 -2.32
C PHE A 214 10.36 17.21 -1.26
N PRO A 215 9.48 16.82 -0.32
CA PRO A 215 9.79 15.75 0.63
C PRO A 215 10.15 14.42 -0.05
N GLY A 216 9.48 14.07 -1.14
CA GLY A 216 9.76 12.85 -1.89
C GLY A 216 11.15 12.85 -2.53
N ILE A 217 11.54 13.93 -3.19
CA ILE A 217 12.89 14.07 -3.76
C ILE A 217 13.95 14.11 -2.67
N MET A 218 13.72 14.84 -1.58
CA MET A 218 14.63 14.90 -0.45
C MET A 218 14.87 13.51 0.14
N LEU A 219 13.82 12.72 0.31
CA LEU A 219 13.92 11.36 0.83
C LEU A 219 14.71 10.44 -0.14
N ALA A 220 14.46 10.56 -1.45
CA ALA A 220 15.23 9.82 -2.45
C ALA A 220 16.72 10.17 -2.37
N GLY A 221 17.06 11.45 -2.24
CA GLY A 221 18.43 11.93 -2.03
C GLY A 221 19.08 11.36 -0.75
N LEU A 222 18.33 11.31 0.35
CA LEU A 222 18.81 10.72 1.61
C LEU A 222 19.06 9.23 1.48
N TYR A 223 18.21 8.48 0.76
CA TYR A 223 18.46 7.06 0.50
C TYR A 223 19.70 6.82 -0.34
N VAL A 224 19.93 7.64 -1.35
CA VAL A 224 21.16 7.60 -2.16
C VAL A 224 22.38 7.90 -1.30
N ALA A 225 22.33 8.97 -0.50
CA ALA A 225 23.44 9.33 0.39
C ALA A 225 23.73 8.22 1.42
N LEU A 226 22.71 7.65 2.05
CA LEU A 226 22.84 6.54 2.99
C LEU A 226 23.48 5.31 2.33
N SER A 227 23.04 4.97 1.11
CA SER A 227 23.59 3.84 0.37
C SER A 227 25.07 4.06 0.02
N LEU A 228 25.46 5.27 -0.39
CA LEU A 228 26.85 5.59 -0.71
C LEU A 228 27.78 5.60 0.51
N ILE A 229 27.27 5.94 1.70
CA ILE A 229 28.04 5.93 2.94
C ILE A 229 28.32 4.49 3.41
N HIS A 230 27.41 3.54 3.14
CA HIS A 230 27.49 2.17 3.63
C HIS A 230 28.05 1.16 2.61
N ILE A 231 28.40 1.63 1.44
CA ILE A 231 29.06 0.85 0.38
C ILE A 231 30.52 1.25 0.27
#